data_8ffc01dfd65aae754f22b4850718c02f
#
_entry.id   8ffc01dfd65aae754f22b4850718c02f
#
_cell.length_a   1.000
_cell.length_b   1.000
_cell.length_c   1.000
_cell.angle_alpha   90.00
_cell.angle_beta   90.00
_cell.angle_gamma   90.00
#
_symmetry.space_group_name_H-M   'P 1'
#
loop_
_entity.id
_entity.type
_entity.pdbx_description
1 polymer ?
#
loop_
_entity_poly.entity_id
_entity_poly.type
_entity_poly.pdbx_seq_one_letter_code
_entity_poly.pdbx_strand_id
1 'polypeptide(L)'
;NTITLRFATVFGISPRMRLDLLVNDFTYRALNDGYLVLFEASFKRNYLHVRDAARAFIFCLENFESMKGEPYNVGLSDANLSKFELCQEIQKFIPNFYFIESPIGEDVDKRDYVVSNTKIETKGFDAKVSLQSGIEELIKGYQIIKRNQYSNI
;
A
#
# COMPACT_ATOMS: atom_id res chain seq x y z
N ASN A 1 6.90 9.61 27.00
CA ASN A 1 6.46 10.68 26.07
C ASN A 1 6.72 10.28 24.63
N THR A 2 5.97 9.30 24.12
CA THR A 2 6.09 8.82 22.75
C THR A 2 4.70 8.64 22.13
N ILE A 3 4.62 8.71 20.80
CA ILE A 3 3.49 8.23 20.01
C ILE A 3 3.99 7.08 19.15
N THR A 4 3.30 5.95 19.16
CA THR A 4 3.66 4.81 18.32
C THR A 4 2.76 4.73 17.10
N LEU A 5 3.32 4.84 15.90
CA LEU A 5 2.59 4.66 14.65
C LEU A 5 2.82 3.24 14.09
N ARG A 6 1.74 2.53 13.82
CA ARG A 6 1.73 1.22 13.17
C ARG A 6 1.20 1.40 11.76
N PHE A 7 2.12 1.56 10.81
CA PHE A 7 1.74 1.76 9.41
C PHE A 7 1.23 0.49 8.76
N ALA A 8 0.18 0.63 7.96
CA ALA A 8 -0.22 -0.33 6.95
C ALA A 8 0.90 -0.52 5.89
N THR A 9 0.71 -1.38 4.92
CA THR A 9 1.65 -1.54 3.81
C THR A 9 1.77 -0.23 3.05
N VAL A 10 2.93 0.44 3.18
CA VAL A 10 3.16 1.75 2.57
C VAL A 10 3.48 1.56 1.09
N PHE A 11 2.86 2.35 0.21
CA PHE A 11 3.06 2.32 -1.23
C PHE A 11 3.17 3.72 -1.83
N GLY A 12 3.56 3.83 -3.09
CA GLY A 12 3.64 5.09 -3.83
C GLY A 12 5.03 5.35 -4.41
N ILE A 13 5.12 6.33 -5.30
CA ILE A 13 6.37 6.74 -5.93
C ILE A 13 7.29 7.41 -4.91
N SER A 14 8.55 7.01 -4.92
CA SER A 14 9.60 7.62 -4.11
C SER A 14 10.96 7.54 -4.83
N PRO A 15 11.94 8.38 -4.46
CA PRO A 15 13.30 8.29 -5.02
C PRO A 15 13.95 6.92 -4.79
N ARG A 16 13.59 6.25 -3.70
CA ARG A 16 13.99 4.88 -3.40
C ARG A 16 12.75 3.98 -3.46
N MET A 17 12.49 3.44 -4.65
CA MET A 17 11.36 2.53 -4.88
C MET A 17 11.58 1.18 -4.21
N ARG A 18 10.52 0.70 -3.56
CA ARG A 18 10.46 -0.64 -3.00
C ARG A 18 9.49 -1.49 -3.81
N LEU A 19 10.02 -2.36 -4.67
CA LEU A 19 9.20 -3.29 -5.47
C LEU A 19 8.82 -4.58 -4.73
N ASP A 20 9.29 -4.78 -3.51
CA ASP A 20 8.89 -5.88 -2.65
C ASP A 20 7.57 -5.65 -1.90
N LEU A 21 6.93 -4.49 -2.11
CA LEU A 21 5.65 -4.12 -1.49
C LEU A 21 4.50 -4.32 -2.48
N LEU A 22 3.44 -5.01 -2.06
CA LEU A 22 2.37 -5.53 -2.91
C LEU A 22 1.84 -4.55 -3.96
N VAL A 23 1.43 -3.33 -3.57
CA VAL A 23 0.86 -2.37 -4.53
C VAL A 23 1.89 -1.94 -5.56
N ASN A 24 3.13 -1.68 -5.10
CA ASN A 24 4.22 -1.29 -5.99
C ASN A 24 4.61 -2.42 -6.95
N ASP A 25 4.82 -3.65 -6.42
CA ASP A 25 5.18 -4.82 -7.21
C ASP A 25 4.09 -5.20 -8.23
N PHE A 26 2.85 -5.32 -7.76
CA PHE A 26 1.74 -5.75 -8.63
C PHE A 26 1.46 -4.73 -9.74
N THR A 27 1.52 -3.43 -9.43
CA THR A 27 1.40 -2.39 -10.46
C THR A 27 2.57 -2.42 -11.46
N TYR A 28 3.78 -2.64 -10.96
CA TYR A 28 4.97 -2.77 -11.82
C TYR A 28 4.85 -3.97 -12.78
N ARG A 29 4.50 -5.15 -12.25
CA ARG A 29 4.31 -6.37 -13.07
C ARG A 29 3.15 -6.24 -14.04
N ALA A 30 2.04 -5.66 -13.60
CA ALA A 30 0.91 -5.40 -14.48
C ALA A 30 1.31 -4.56 -15.70
N LEU A 31 2.16 -3.54 -15.48
CA LEU A 31 2.60 -2.62 -16.54
C LEU A 31 3.68 -3.22 -17.46
N ASN A 32 4.63 -3.98 -16.90
CA ASN A 32 5.81 -4.45 -17.63
C ASN A 32 5.68 -5.89 -18.12
N ASP A 33 5.09 -6.78 -17.32
CA ASP A 33 4.97 -8.20 -17.64
C ASP A 33 3.59 -8.52 -18.22
N GLY A 34 2.57 -7.74 -17.87
CA GLY A 34 1.19 -7.94 -18.31
C GLY A 34 0.47 -9.09 -17.58
N TYR A 35 1.15 -9.83 -16.73
CA TYR A 35 0.55 -10.94 -15.97
C TYR A 35 1.11 -11.11 -14.56
N LEU A 36 0.35 -11.78 -13.70
CA LEU A 36 0.75 -12.12 -12.34
C LEU A 36 0.15 -13.46 -11.89
N VAL A 37 0.96 -14.28 -11.23
CA VAL A 37 0.48 -15.47 -10.53
C VAL A 37 0.38 -15.15 -9.04
N LEU A 38 -0.81 -15.35 -8.47
CA LEU A 38 -1.10 -15.10 -7.05
C LEU A 38 -1.00 -16.40 -6.25
N PHE A 39 -0.38 -16.30 -5.10
CA PHE A 39 -0.44 -17.30 -4.03
C PHE A 39 -1.22 -16.71 -2.87
N GLU A 40 -2.09 -17.52 -2.22
CA GLU A 40 -3.00 -17.08 -1.17
C GLU A 40 -3.72 -15.76 -1.56
N ALA A 41 -4.42 -15.80 -2.68
CA ALA A 41 -5.07 -14.63 -3.29
C ALA A 41 -6.10 -13.97 -2.38
N SER A 42 -6.68 -14.72 -1.42
CA SER A 42 -7.66 -14.26 -0.43
C SER A 42 -7.05 -13.47 0.73
N PHE A 43 -5.74 -13.56 0.96
CA PHE A 43 -5.08 -12.91 2.11
C PHE A 43 -5.15 -11.40 2.01
N LYS A 44 -5.65 -10.78 3.07
CA LYS A 44 -5.91 -9.34 3.15
C LYS A 44 -4.73 -8.56 3.71
N ARG A 45 -4.61 -7.34 3.20
CA ARG A 45 -3.70 -6.30 3.70
C ARG A 45 -4.43 -4.97 3.74
N ASN A 46 -3.95 -4.08 4.58
CA ASN A 46 -4.30 -2.67 4.51
C ASN A 46 -3.17 -1.88 3.85
N TYR A 47 -3.50 -0.79 3.18
CA TYR A 47 -2.56 0.02 2.41
C TYR A 47 -2.58 1.47 2.85
N LEU A 48 -1.45 2.18 2.64
CA LEU A 48 -1.29 3.59 2.97
C LEU A 48 -0.33 4.24 1.96
N HIS A 49 -0.73 5.36 1.38
CA HIS A 49 0.17 6.08 0.49
C HIS A 49 1.32 6.76 1.26
N VAL A 50 2.53 6.78 0.68
CA VAL A 50 3.74 7.31 1.33
C VAL A 50 3.60 8.78 1.77
N ARG A 51 2.86 9.61 1.01
CA ARG A 51 2.57 11.01 1.40
C ARG A 51 1.69 11.08 2.64
N ASP A 52 0.71 10.19 2.79
CA ASP A 52 -0.13 10.15 3.98
C ASP A 52 0.63 9.58 5.18
N ALA A 53 1.59 8.66 4.97
CA ALA A 53 2.50 8.26 6.02
C ALA A 53 3.31 9.46 6.56
N ALA A 54 3.85 10.31 5.67
CA ALA A 54 4.55 11.54 6.07
C ALA A 54 3.61 12.53 6.79
N ARG A 55 2.37 12.71 6.30
CA ARG A 55 1.37 13.56 6.93
C ARG A 55 0.98 13.07 8.33
N ALA A 56 0.94 11.75 8.55
CA ALA A 56 0.65 11.19 9.87
C ALA A 56 1.72 11.57 10.91
N PHE A 57 3.01 11.61 10.52
CA PHE A 57 4.06 12.09 11.41
C PHE A 57 3.86 13.57 11.78
N ILE A 58 3.58 14.42 10.79
CA ILE A 58 3.34 15.85 11.02
C ILE A 58 2.13 16.04 11.94
N PHE A 59 1.02 15.35 11.64
CA PHE A 59 -0.19 15.39 12.44
C PHE A 59 0.07 14.99 13.92
N CYS A 60 0.85 13.94 14.14
CA CYS A 60 1.21 13.50 15.49
C CYS A 60 2.07 14.51 16.23
N LEU A 61 2.98 15.22 15.54
CA LEU A 61 3.79 16.28 16.13
C LEU A 61 2.91 17.48 16.55
N GLU A 62 2.00 17.90 15.67
CA GLU A 62 1.08 19.01 15.94
C GLU A 62 0.08 18.72 17.07
N ASN A 63 -0.28 17.43 17.25
CA ASN A 63 -1.24 16.97 18.25
C ASN A 63 -0.61 16.17 19.41
N PHE A 64 0.70 16.34 19.64
CA PHE A 64 1.48 15.49 20.52
C PHE A 64 0.88 15.34 21.91
N GLU A 65 0.48 16.43 22.56
CA GLU A 65 -0.02 16.43 23.93
C GLU A 65 -1.30 15.59 24.10
N SER A 66 -2.17 15.56 23.08
CA SER A 66 -3.42 14.79 23.09
C SER A 66 -3.28 13.34 22.63
N MET A 67 -2.11 12.97 22.08
CA MET A 67 -1.86 11.66 21.46
C MET A 67 -0.75 10.86 22.15
N LYS A 68 0.07 11.48 22.98
CA LYS A 68 1.22 10.84 23.63
C LYS A 68 0.82 9.65 24.52
N GLY A 69 1.70 8.67 24.59
CA GLY A 69 1.52 7.45 25.38
C GLY A 69 0.73 6.35 24.69
N GLU A 70 0.23 6.58 23.47
CA GLU A 70 -0.70 5.68 22.80
C GLU A 70 -0.19 5.17 21.44
N PRO A 71 -0.54 3.93 21.05
CA PRO A 71 -0.32 3.42 19.69
C PRO A 71 -1.51 3.75 18.78
N TYR A 72 -1.19 4.07 17.52
CA TYR A 72 -2.16 4.35 16.47
C TYR A 72 -1.85 3.53 15.20
N ASN A 73 -2.85 2.81 14.69
CA ASN A 73 -2.77 2.26 13.34
C ASN A 73 -2.99 3.38 12.33
N VAL A 74 -2.27 3.33 11.21
CA VAL A 74 -2.36 4.33 10.15
C VAL A 74 -2.44 3.62 8.81
N GLY A 75 -3.58 3.76 8.14
CA GLY A 75 -3.88 3.16 6.84
C GLY A 75 -5.10 3.79 6.20
N LEU A 76 -5.53 3.24 5.07
CA LEU A 76 -6.78 3.60 4.39
C LEU A 76 -7.89 2.69 4.89
N SER A 77 -8.96 3.24 5.48
CA SER A 77 -10.04 2.44 6.06
C SER A 77 -10.88 1.71 5.01
N ASP A 78 -10.88 2.19 3.76
CA ASP A 78 -11.53 1.58 2.60
C ASP A 78 -10.61 0.64 1.78
N ALA A 79 -9.35 0.45 2.20
CA ALA A 79 -8.38 -0.35 1.49
C ALA A 79 -7.87 -1.57 2.29
N ASN A 80 -8.78 -2.25 2.98
CA ASN A 80 -8.53 -3.60 3.51
C ASN A 80 -8.87 -4.63 2.42
N LEU A 81 -7.94 -4.85 1.48
CA LEU A 81 -8.17 -5.66 0.29
C LEU A 81 -7.34 -6.95 0.32
N SER A 82 -7.92 -8.01 -0.25
CA SER A 82 -7.18 -9.21 -0.61
C SER A 82 -6.21 -8.93 -1.78
N LYS A 83 -5.25 -9.82 -2.00
CA LYS A 83 -4.37 -9.74 -3.17
C LYS A 83 -5.17 -9.79 -4.48
N PHE A 84 -6.24 -10.59 -4.51
CA PHE A 84 -7.13 -10.69 -5.65
C PHE A 84 -7.86 -9.37 -5.92
N GLU A 85 -8.48 -8.78 -4.88
CA GLU A 85 -9.16 -7.48 -4.98
C GLU A 85 -8.20 -6.36 -5.39
N LEU A 86 -6.94 -6.38 -4.88
CA LEU A 86 -5.91 -5.43 -5.32
C LEU A 86 -5.62 -5.56 -6.82
N CYS A 87 -5.51 -6.78 -7.35
CA CYS A 87 -5.32 -6.99 -8.78
C CYS A 87 -6.51 -6.47 -9.59
N GLN A 88 -7.73 -6.63 -9.11
CA GLN A 88 -8.92 -6.07 -9.75
C GLN A 88 -8.88 -4.53 -9.78
N GLU A 89 -8.43 -3.88 -8.69
CA GLU A 89 -8.24 -2.42 -8.68
C GLU A 89 -7.20 -1.97 -9.71
N ILE A 90 -6.07 -2.67 -9.81
CA ILE A 90 -5.01 -2.37 -10.81
C ILE A 90 -5.53 -2.58 -12.23
N GLN A 91 -6.31 -3.64 -12.47
CA GLN A 91 -6.85 -3.97 -13.79
C GLN A 91 -7.78 -2.88 -14.35
N LYS A 92 -8.43 -2.07 -13.50
CA LYS A 92 -9.22 -0.92 -13.94
C LYS A 92 -8.40 0.12 -14.71
N PHE A 93 -7.10 0.23 -14.42
CA PHE A 93 -6.16 1.17 -15.07
C PHE A 93 -5.31 0.50 -16.16
N ILE A 94 -5.14 -0.83 -16.07
CA ILE A 94 -4.37 -1.64 -17.04
C ILE A 94 -5.25 -2.79 -17.52
N PRO A 95 -6.20 -2.55 -18.45
CA PRO A 95 -7.23 -3.55 -18.83
C PRO A 95 -6.67 -4.86 -19.40
N ASN A 96 -5.47 -4.83 -19.98
CA ASN A 96 -4.80 -6.02 -20.54
C ASN A 96 -4.00 -6.81 -19.48
N PHE A 97 -4.01 -6.39 -18.23
CA PHE A 97 -3.37 -7.11 -17.13
C PHE A 97 -4.16 -8.39 -16.83
N TYR A 98 -3.47 -9.52 -16.89
CA TYR A 98 -4.04 -10.83 -16.55
C TYR A 98 -3.47 -11.33 -15.24
N PHE A 99 -4.31 -11.91 -14.38
CA PHE A 99 -3.84 -12.54 -13.14
C PHE A 99 -4.62 -13.81 -12.86
N ILE A 100 -3.96 -14.77 -12.22
CA ILE A 100 -4.51 -16.08 -11.89
C ILE A 100 -4.00 -16.50 -10.51
N GLU A 101 -4.85 -17.15 -9.73
CA GLU A 101 -4.46 -17.83 -8.51
C GLU A 101 -3.85 -19.20 -8.83
N SER A 102 -2.67 -19.48 -8.31
CA SER A 102 -2.05 -20.80 -8.40
C SER A 102 -2.60 -21.71 -7.30
N PRO A 103 -3.05 -22.92 -7.64
CA PRO A 103 -3.45 -23.93 -6.65
C PRO A 103 -2.25 -24.60 -5.97
N ILE A 104 -1.04 -24.39 -6.46
CA ILE A 104 0.20 -25.03 -5.99
C ILE A 104 1.24 -23.93 -5.72
N GLY A 105 1.89 -24.02 -4.57
CA GLY A 105 2.87 -23.05 -4.10
C GLY A 105 2.33 -22.23 -2.94
N GLU A 106 3.21 -21.47 -2.32
CA GLU A 106 2.90 -20.64 -1.14
C GLU A 106 3.61 -19.30 -1.28
N ASP A 107 2.99 -18.23 -0.74
CA ASP A 107 3.68 -16.97 -0.54
C ASP A 107 4.58 -17.06 0.71
N VAL A 108 5.76 -16.50 0.63
CA VAL A 108 6.67 -16.36 1.79
C VAL A 108 6.03 -15.48 2.86
N ASP A 109 5.24 -14.49 2.46
CA ASP A 109 4.52 -13.58 3.35
C ASP A 109 3.09 -14.06 3.61
N LYS A 110 2.93 -14.89 4.65
CA LYS A 110 1.64 -15.48 5.07
C LYS A 110 0.78 -14.57 5.95
N ARG A 111 1.07 -13.28 6.02
CA ARG A 111 0.25 -12.35 6.81
C ARG A 111 -1.14 -12.19 6.18
N ASP A 112 -2.17 -12.33 6.99
CA ASP A 112 -3.58 -12.09 6.63
C ASP A 112 -4.24 -11.33 7.77
N TYR A 113 -4.62 -10.07 7.52
CA TYR A 113 -5.18 -9.20 8.55
C TYR A 113 -5.99 -8.04 7.98
N VAL A 114 -6.91 -7.55 8.81
CA VAL A 114 -7.68 -6.32 8.59
C VAL A 114 -7.26 -5.28 9.63
N VAL A 115 -7.08 -4.04 9.22
CA VAL A 115 -6.68 -2.94 10.10
C VAL A 115 -7.84 -1.99 10.29
N SER A 116 -8.11 -1.63 11.55
CA SER A 116 -8.96 -0.49 11.88
C SER A 116 -8.09 0.74 12.15
N ASN A 117 -8.38 1.84 11.47
CA ASN A 117 -7.72 3.12 11.64
C ASN A 117 -8.57 4.12 12.47
N THR A 118 -9.73 3.68 12.95
CA THR A 118 -10.72 4.53 13.66
C THR A 118 -10.10 5.35 14.78
N LYS A 119 -9.12 4.80 15.51
CA LYS A 119 -8.51 5.50 16.64
C LYS A 119 -7.78 6.78 16.21
N ILE A 120 -7.03 6.77 15.12
CA ILE A 120 -6.35 7.97 14.63
C ILE A 120 -7.33 8.91 13.91
N GLU A 121 -8.32 8.34 13.23
CA GLU A 121 -9.38 9.10 12.57
C GLU A 121 -10.22 9.91 13.58
N THR A 122 -10.54 9.33 14.74
CA THR A 122 -11.24 10.06 15.83
C THR A 122 -10.41 11.19 16.43
N LYS A 123 -9.08 11.21 16.23
CA LYS A 123 -8.21 12.32 16.58
C LYS A 123 -8.18 13.41 15.51
N GLY A 124 -8.79 13.18 14.33
CA GLY A 124 -8.88 14.12 13.22
C GLY A 124 -7.91 13.87 12.08
N PHE A 125 -7.12 12.78 12.12
CA PHE A 125 -6.30 12.40 10.98
C PHE A 125 -7.18 11.76 9.90
N ASP A 126 -6.96 12.20 8.65
CA ASP A 126 -7.64 11.67 7.48
C ASP A 126 -6.62 11.46 6.35
N ALA A 127 -6.45 10.21 5.91
CA ALA A 127 -5.63 9.86 4.76
C ALA A 127 -6.31 10.40 3.49
N LYS A 128 -5.56 11.13 2.66
CA LYS A 128 -6.10 11.89 1.52
C LYS A 128 -5.87 11.24 0.16
N VAL A 129 -4.86 10.38 0.05
CA VAL A 129 -4.51 9.73 -1.21
C VAL A 129 -5.18 8.36 -1.27
N SER A 130 -6.20 8.23 -2.11
CA SER A 130 -6.87 6.95 -2.32
C SER A 130 -5.94 5.92 -2.95
N LEU A 131 -6.27 4.63 -2.81
CA LEU A 131 -5.54 3.55 -3.45
C LEU A 131 -5.49 3.75 -4.97
N GLN A 132 -6.61 4.12 -5.58
CA GLN A 132 -6.74 4.35 -7.02
C GLN A 132 -5.82 5.48 -7.50
N SER A 133 -5.84 6.63 -6.81
CA SER A 133 -4.94 7.75 -7.14
C SER A 133 -3.46 7.38 -7.02
N GLY A 134 -3.12 6.57 -6.03
CA GLY A 134 -1.76 6.09 -5.86
C GLY A 134 -1.32 5.07 -6.92
N ILE A 135 -2.23 4.19 -7.40
CA ILE A 135 -1.97 3.29 -8.53
C ILE A 135 -1.73 4.10 -9.81
N GLU A 136 -2.56 5.12 -10.10
CA GLU A 136 -2.32 6.00 -11.26
C GLU A 136 -0.96 6.70 -11.19
N GLU A 137 -0.59 7.18 -10.00
CA GLU A 137 0.72 7.79 -9.77
C GLU A 137 1.86 6.82 -10.03
N LEU A 138 1.75 5.56 -9.55
CA LEU A 138 2.73 4.51 -9.80
C LEU A 138 2.89 4.24 -11.30
N ILE A 139 1.78 4.08 -12.04
CA ILE A 139 1.80 3.84 -13.49
C ILE A 139 2.56 4.98 -14.21
N LYS A 140 2.23 6.23 -13.91
CA LYS A 140 2.91 7.41 -14.49
C LYS A 140 4.40 7.44 -14.11
N GLY A 141 4.70 7.16 -12.84
CA GLY A 141 6.06 7.11 -12.34
C GLY A 141 6.91 6.05 -13.01
N TYR A 142 6.39 4.83 -13.20
CA TYR A 142 7.10 3.76 -13.88
C TYR A 142 7.34 4.04 -15.37
N GLN A 143 6.45 4.79 -16.03
CA GLN A 143 6.65 5.23 -17.41
C GLN A 143 7.76 6.29 -17.55
N ILE A 144 7.92 7.15 -16.55
CA ILE A 144 8.93 8.22 -16.54
C ILE A 144 10.29 7.67 -16.11
N ILE A 145 10.32 6.83 -15.07
CA ILE A 145 11.56 6.27 -14.51
C ILE A 145 11.92 5.02 -15.31
N LYS A 146 12.47 5.19 -16.49
CA LYS A 146 12.92 4.09 -17.38
C LYS A 146 14.23 3.44 -16.94
N ARG A 147 14.59 3.44 -15.67
CA ARG A 147 15.82 2.81 -15.17
C ARG A 147 15.54 1.42 -14.62
N ASN A 148 16.31 0.44 -15.09
CA ASN A 148 16.19 -0.99 -14.84
C ASN A 148 16.59 -1.44 -13.42
N GLN A 149 16.73 -0.55 -12.45
CA GLN A 149 17.14 -0.93 -11.10
C GLN A 149 16.31 -0.20 -10.06
N TYR A 150 15.17 -0.78 -9.76
CA TYR A 150 14.48 -0.51 -8.52
C TYR A 150 15.00 -1.50 -7.50
N SER A 151 15.91 -1.09 -6.65
CA SER A 151 16.42 -1.97 -5.61
C SER A 151 16.23 -1.35 -4.23
N ASN A 152 16.11 -2.21 -3.23
CA ASN A 152 16.09 -1.83 -1.82
C ASN A 152 17.49 -1.57 -1.25
N ILE A 153 18.50 -1.51 -2.11
CA ILE A 153 19.91 -1.35 -1.73
C ILE A 153 20.22 0.10 -1.47
#